data_ab359be0adcd79e276f1fee6585e74da
#
_entry.id   ab359be0adcd79e276f1fee6585e74da
#
_cell.length_a   1.000
_cell.length_b   1.000
_cell.length_c   1.000
_cell.angle_alpha   90.00
_cell.angle_beta   90.00
_cell.angle_gamma   90.00
#
_symmetry.space_group_name_H-M   'P 1'
#
loop_
_entity.id
_entity.type
_entity.pdbx_description
1 polymer ?
#
loop_
_entity_poly.entity_id
_entity_poly.type
_entity_poly.pdbx_seq_one_letter_code
_entity_poly.pdbx_strand_id
1 'polypeptide(L)'
;MKKAFSIIELVFIIFILGILVAIAVPRYLAISSSAHQAKLISFVRTLNRTTGEDLFGRSLSSGKNGSIKDLKPDSMTWEEFLSKYIDIPVEINKSDINLSNCGDKEYKKVMSANLTIINMEYNITCKDGTPSSAPYFQLIREDGEVLVSRD
;
A
#
# COMPACT_ATOMS: atom_id res chain seq x y z
N MET A 1 -28.78 -47.74 15.29
CA MET A 1 -27.43 -48.06 15.79
C MET A 1 -26.52 -46.85 15.50
N LYS A 2 -25.98 -46.20 16.54
CA LYS A 2 -24.95 -45.16 16.36
C LYS A 2 -23.64 -45.88 16.05
N LYS A 3 -23.13 -45.72 14.83
CA LYS A 3 -21.80 -46.23 14.47
C LYS A 3 -20.76 -45.35 15.18
N ALA A 4 -20.01 -45.91 16.11
CA ALA A 4 -18.87 -45.27 16.70
C ALA A 4 -17.71 -45.34 15.72
N PHE A 5 -16.97 -44.23 15.54
CA PHE A 5 -15.73 -44.21 14.74
C PHE A 5 -14.66 -45.07 15.37
N SER A 6 -13.97 -45.87 14.55
CA SER A 6 -12.79 -46.63 15.00
C SER A 6 -11.61 -45.69 15.23
N ILE A 7 -10.77 -45.97 16.24
CA ILE A 7 -9.55 -45.21 16.52
C ILE A 7 -8.66 -45.13 15.28
N ILE A 8 -8.56 -46.24 14.53
CA ILE A 8 -7.73 -46.31 13.31
C ILE A 8 -8.24 -45.34 12.21
N GLU A 9 -9.55 -45.21 12.10
CA GLU A 9 -10.22 -44.31 11.13
C GLU A 9 -9.93 -42.85 11.49
N LEU A 10 -9.95 -42.50 12.78
CA LEU A 10 -9.61 -41.15 13.25
C LEU A 10 -8.14 -40.84 12.95
N VAL A 11 -7.21 -41.75 13.26
CA VAL A 11 -5.77 -41.58 12.99
C VAL A 11 -5.50 -41.42 11.49
N PHE A 12 -6.20 -42.15 10.64
CA PHE A 12 -6.07 -42.02 9.20
C PHE A 12 -6.54 -40.66 8.69
N ILE A 13 -7.68 -40.14 9.22
CA ILE A 13 -8.20 -38.81 8.85
C ILE A 13 -7.20 -37.70 9.23
N ILE A 14 -6.67 -37.71 10.46
CA ILE A 14 -5.71 -36.67 10.89
C ILE A 14 -4.40 -36.74 10.11
N PHE A 15 -3.97 -37.94 9.71
CA PHE A 15 -2.78 -38.12 8.87
C PHE A 15 -2.97 -37.49 7.48
N ILE A 16 -4.11 -37.75 6.83
CA ILE A 16 -4.42 -37.14 5.52
C ILE A 16 -4.56 -35.62 5.66
N LEU A 17 -5.25 -35.13 6.70
CA LEU A 17 -5.37 -33.69 6.94
C LEU A 17 -4.00 -33.04 7.16
N GLY A 18 -3.10 -33.70 7.86
CA GLY A 18 -1.72 -33.22 8.08
C GLY A 18 -0.97 -33.01 6.76
N ILE A 19 -1.06 -33.96 5.83
CA ILE A 19 -0.43 -33.85 4.51
C ILE A 19 -1.05 -32.70 3.69
N LEU A 20 -2.37 -32.59 3.70
CA LEU A 20 -3.07 -31.52 2.96
C LEU A 20 -2.71 -30.15 3.49
N VAL A 21 -2.67 -29.96 4.81
CA VAL A 21 -2.29 -28.70 5.44
C VAL A 21 -0.84 -28.33 5.12
N ALA A 22 0.08 -29.29 5.13
CA ALA A 22 1.50 -29.06 4.83
C ALA A 22 1.72 -28.46 3.42
N ILE A 23 0.86 -28.80 2.45
CA ILE A 23 0.94 -28.27 1.08
C ILE A 23 0.12 -26.98 0.91
N ALA A 24 -1.05 -26.90 1.57
CA ALA A 24 -1.99 -25.80 1.38
C ALA A 24 -1.51 -24.49 2.02
N VAL A 25 -0.93 -24.54 3.22
CA VAL A 25 -0.52 -23.35 3.98
C VAL A 25 0.51 -22.49 3.23
N PRO A 26 1.65 -23.02 2.74
CA PRO A 26 2.63 -22.18 2.05
C PRO A 26 2.08 -21.55 0.77
N ARG A 27 1.22 -22.26 0.04
CA ARG A 27 0.56 -21.71 -1.15
C ARG A 27 -0.42 -20.58 -0.81
N TYR A 28 -1.19 -20.74 0.25
CA TYR A 28 -2.11 -19.72 0.72
C TYR A 28 -1.37 -18.43 1.13
N LEU A 29 -0.27 -18.53 1.86
CA LEU A 29 0.54 -17.38 2.27
C LEU A 29 1.14 -16.65 1.06
N ALA A 30 1.62 -17.37 0.05
CA ALA A 30 2.15 -16.76 -1.16
C ALA A 30 1.08 -16.00 -1.96
N ILE A 31 -0.13 -16.54 -2.08
CA ILE A 31 -1.26 -15.87 -2.74
C ILE A 31 -1.69 -14.63 -1.96
N SER A 32 -1.79 -14.75 -0.63
CA SER A 32 -2.18 -13.65 0.23
C SER A 32 -1.18 -12.48 0.15
N SER A 33 0.12 -12.75 0.20
CA SER A 33 1.15 -11.70 0.08
C SER A 33 1.10 -10.99 -1.28
N SER A 34 0.91 -11.75 -2.37
CA SER A 34 0.77 -11.17 -3.71
C SER A 34 -0.48 -10.29 -3.84
N ALA A 35 -1.58 -10.67 -3.20
CA ALA A 35 -2.81 -9.87 -3.20
C ALA A 35 -2.63 -8.53 -2.45
N HIS A 36 -1.95 -8.52 -1.30
CA HIS A 36 -1.65 -7.30 -0.56
C HIS A 36 -0.68 -6.40 -1.33
N GLN A 37 0.35 -6.97 -1.97
CA GLN A 37 1.26 -6.21 -2.84
C GLN A 37 0.49 -5.58 -4.02
N ALA A 38 -0.42 -6.31 -4.65
CA ALA A 38 -1.25 -5.80 -5.74
C ALA A 38 -2.14 -4.62 -5.29
N LYS A 39 -2.66 -4.63 -4.06
CA LYS A 39 -3.39 -3.50 -3.48
C LYS A 39 -2.51 -2.26 -3.33
N LEU A 40 -1.27 -2.41 -2.84
CA LEU A 40 -0.33 -1.29 -2.73
C LEU A 40 0.01 -0.70 -4.10
N ILE A 41 0.27 -1.55 -5.10
CA ILE A 41 0.52 -1.13 -6.47
C ILE A 41 -0.70 -0.36 -7.03
N SER A 42 -1.90 -0.89 -6.84
CA SER A 42 -3.15 -0.23 -7.27
C SER A 42 -3.35 1.12 -6.58
N PHE A 43 -3.10 1.19 -5.28
CA PHE A 43 -3.17 2.42 -4.50
C PHE A 43 -2.23 3.50 -5.05
N VAL A 44 -0.94 3.18 -5.26
CA VAL A 44 0.04 4.14 -5.78
C VAL A 44 -0.27 4.55 -7.23
N ARG A 45 -0.80 3.64 -8.05
CA ARG A 45 -1.27 3.98 -9.39
C ARG A 45 -2.47 4.94 -9.34
N THR A 46 -3.39 4.74 -8.40
CA THR A 46 -4.52 5.66 -8.18
C THR A 46 -4.04 7.03 -7.68
N LEU A 47 -3.04 7.06 -6.77
CA LEU A 47 -2.39 8.31 -6.38
C LEU A 47 -1.85 9.07 -7.59
N ASN A 48 -1.23 8.38 -8.55
CA ASN A 48 -0.64 9.01 -9.72
C ASN A 48 -1.67 9.48 -10.76
N ARG A 49 -2.80 8.77 -10.90
CA ARG A 49 -3.78 9.04 -11.97
C ARG A 49 -4.86 10.03 -11.57
N THR A 50 -5.50 9.82 -10.43
CA THR A 50 -6.66 10.62 -10.00
C THR A 50 -6.31 11.57 -8.87
N THR A 51 -5.83 11.03 -7.77
CA THR A 51 -5.56 11.82 -6.56
C THR A 51 -4.46 12.85 -6.82
N GLY A 52 -3.39 12.48 -7.52
CA GLY A 52 -2.30 13.40 -7.87
C GLY A 52 -2.77 14.53 -8.78
N GLU A 53 -3.63 14.23 -9.73
CA GLU A 53 -4.23 15.23 -10.65
C GLU A 53 -5.20 16.16 -9.89
N ASP A 54 -6.04 15.63 -9.00
CA ASP A 54 -6.96 16.42 -8.17
C ASP A 54 -6.18 17.35 -7.22
N LEU A 55 -5.15 16.83 -6.56
CA LEU A 55 -4.29 17.63 -5.68
C LEU A 55 -3.51 18.68 -6.46
N PHE A 56 -3.05 18.35 -7.67
CA PHE A 56 -2.38 19.28 -8.57
C PHE A 56 -3.31 20.43 -9.00
N GLY A 57 -4.53 20.11 -9.45
CA GLY A 57 -5.53 21.10 -9.81
C GLY A 57 -5.86 22.03 -8.64
N ARG A 58 -6.01 21.48 -7.43
CA ARG A 58 -6.21 22.25 -6.20
C ARG A 58 -5.02 23.14 -5.86
N SER A 59 -3.80 22.64 -6.04
CA SER A 59 -2.59 23.40 -5.82
C SER A 59 -2.52 24.62 -6.75
N LEU A 60 -2.77 24.43 -8.05
CA LEU A 60 -2.78 25.51 -9.02
C LEU A 60 -3.87 26.55 -8.70
N SER A 61 -5.09 26.12 -8.38
CA SER A 61 -6.21 27.03 -8.02
C SER A 61 -5.96 27.81 -6.73
N SER A 62 -5.13 27.26 -5.83
CA SER A 62 -4.74 27.92 -4.57
C SER A 62 -3.46 28.76 -4.68
N GLY A 63 -2.90 28.93 -5.87
CA GLY A 63 -1.68 29.71 -6.11
C GLY A 63 -0.39 29.06 -5.59
N LYS A 64 -0.40 27.73 -5.37
CA LYS A 64 0.75 26.98 -4.83
C LYS A 64 1.66 26.38 -5.91
N ASN A 65 1.47 26.80 -7.17
CA ASN A 65 2.34 26.47 -8.30
C ASN A 65 2.58 24.94 -8.51
N GLY A 66 1.55 24.14 -8.24
CA GLY A 66 1.62 22.69 -8.42
C GLY A 66 2.13 21.91 -7.21
N SER A 67 2.72 22.56 -6.19
CA SER A 67 3.18 21.89 -4.96
C SER A 67 2.01 21.38 -4.13
N ILE A 68 2.13 20.16 -3.62
CA ILE A 68 1.12 19.53 -2.75
C ILE A 68 1.49 19.58 -1.26
N LYS A 69 2.69 20.05 -0.92
CA LYS A 69 3.25 20.02 0.45
C LYS A 69 2.39 20.78 1.47
N ASP A 70 1.79 21.90 1.04
CA ASP A 70 1.05 22.81 1.92
C ASP A 70 -0.43 22.84 1.61
N LEU A 71 -0.97 21.78 1.01
CA LEU A 71 -2.41 21.70 0.68
C LEU A 71 -3.28 21.32 1.87
N LYS A 72 -2.69 20.65 2.87
CA LYS A 72 -3.39 20.22 4.06
C LYS A 72 -3.69 21.41 4.98
N PRO A 73 -4.96 21.60 5.43
CA PRO A 73 -5.27 22.53 6.51
C PRO A 73 -4.59 22.15 7.81
N ASP A 74 -4.18 23.13 8.61
CA ASP A 74 -3.51 22.89 9.91
C ASP A 74 -4.38 22.13 10.91
N SER A 75 -5.72 22.22 10.76
CA SER A 75 -6.70 21.57 11.62
C SER A 75 -6.87 20.06 11.41
N MET A 76 -6.20 19.45 10.44
CA MET A 76 -6.35 18.01 10.14
C MET A 76 -5.02 17.32 9.88
N THR A 77 -5.01 15.99 10.05
CA THR A 77 -3.86 15.14 9.72
C THR A 77 -3.74 14.89 8.22
N TRP A 78 -2.57 14.43 7.76
CA TRP A 78 -2.41 14.01 6.37
C TRP A 78 -3.27 12.81 6.01
N GLU A 79 -3.51 11.89 6.94
CA GLU A 79 -4.43 10.77 6.77
C GLU A 79 -5.86 11.26 6.49
N GLU A 80 -6.39 12.14 7.35
CA GLU A 80 -7.73 12.70 7.20
C GLU A 80 -7.87 13.51 5.91
N PHE A 81 -6.83 14.24 5.53
CA PHE A 81 -6.83 15.00 4.28
C PHE A 81 -6.86 14.07 3.06
N LEU A 82 -5.97 13.07 3.02
CA LEU A 82 -5.82 12.16 1.89
C LEU A 82 -7.04 11.24 1.72
N SER A 83 -7.65 10.80 2.83
CA SER A 83 -8.86 9.95 2.81
C SER A 83 -10.08 10.61 2.18
N LYS A 84 -10.07 11.92 1.94
CA LYS A 84 -11.12 12.62 1.17
C LYS A 84 -11.01 12.37 -0.34
N TYR A 85 -9.85 11.94 -0.81
CA TYR A 85 -9.56 11.75 -2.23
C TYR A 85 -9.38 10.29 -2.60
N ILE A 86 -8.90 9.46 -1.68
CA ILE A 86 -8.59 8.06 -1.93
C ILE A 86 -8.80 7.21 -0.68
N ASP A 87 -9.28 5.98 -0.86
CA ASP A 87 -9.35 5.00 0.21
C ASP A 87 -7.95 4.46 0.53
N ILE A 88 -7.53 4.61 1.79
CA ILE A 88 -6.18 4.26 2.24
C ILE A 88 -6.17 2.79 2.69
N PRO A 89 -5.41 1.91 2.02
CA PRO A 89 -5.30 0.50 2.41
C PRO A 89 -4.79 0.32 3.84
N VAL A 90 -5.23 -0.76 4.48
CA VAL A 90 -4.84 -1.10 5.86
C VAL A 90 -3.35 -1.41 6.00
N GLU A 91 -2.69 -1.76 4.92
CA GLU A 91 -1.25 -2.03 4.83
C GLU A 91 -0.40 -0.76 4.99
N ILE A 92 -0.99 0.42 4.73
CA ILE A 92 -0.31 1.72 4.90
C ILE A 92 -0.26 2.08 6.38
N ASN A 93 0.93 2.43 6.84
CA ASN A 93 1.08 3.02 8.18
C ASN A 93 0.55 4.46 8.17
N LYS A 94 -0.65 4.65 8.70
CA LYS A 94 -1.37 5.91 8.65
C LYS A 94 -0.67 7.05 9.38
N SER A 95 0.07 6.75 10.45
CA SER A 95 0.85 7.73 11.20
C SER A 95 2.05 8.29 10.45
N ASP A 96 2.54 7.56 9.44
CA ASP A 96 3.69 7.96 8.63
C ASP A 96 3.33 8.80 7.40
N ILE A 97 2.01 8.98 7.13
CA ILE A 97 1.56 9.75 5.98
C ILE A 97 1.94 11.21 6.17
N ASN A 98 2.87 11.70 5.33
CA ASN A 98 3.31 13.08 5.36
C ASN A 98 3.70 13.59 3.98
N LEU A 99 2.77 14.19 3.26
CA LEU A 99 3.03 14.75 1.93
C LEU A 99 3.86 16.05 1.96
N SER A 100 4.04 16.69 3.12
CA SER A 100 4.98 17.82 3.24
C SER A 100 6.42 17.40 2.96
N ASN A 101 6.72 16.10 3.06
CA ASN A 101 8.04 15.54 2.75
C ASN A 101 8.27 15.29 1.24
N CYS A 102 7.29 15.51 0.35
CA CYS A 102 7.53 15.37 -1.09
C CYS A 102 8.79 16.14 -1.52
N GLY A 103 9.64 15.51 -2.30
CA GLY A 103 10.90 16.11 -2.72
C GLY A 103 10.71 17.03 -3.93
N ASP A 104 11.39 18.17 -3.97
CA ASP A 104 11.31 19.13 -5.09
C ASP A 104 12.00 18.61 -6.35
N LYS A 105 13.16 18.01 -6.20
CA LYS A 105 13.99 17.49 -7.31
C LYS A 105 14.13 15.97 -7.28
N GLU A 106 14.13 15.39 -6.11
CA GLU A 106 14.34 13.97 -5.85
C GLU A 106 13.10 13.38 -5.17
N TYR A 107 12.94 12.05 -5.28
CA TYR A 107 11.89 11.34 -4.57
C TYR A 107 12.23 11.26 -3.08
N LYS A 108 11.31 11.62 -2.21
CA LYS A 108 11.43 11.48 -0.75
C LYS A 108 10.31 10.63 -0.19
N LYS A 109 10.60 9.87 0.84
CA LYS A 109 9.62 9.03 1.53
C LYS A 109 8.51 9.88 2.14
N VAL A 110 7.28 9.53 1.84
CA VAL A 110 6.06 10.19 2.35
C VAL A 110 5.12 9.26 3.09
N MET A 111 5.25 7.96 2.89
CA MET A 111 4.46 6.92 3.56
C MET A 111 5.28 5.64 3.64
N SER A 112 4.95 4.77 4.61
CA SER A 112 5.39 3.38 4.66
C SER A 112 4.20 2.43 4.65
N ALA A 113 4.45 1.21 4.19
CA ALA A 113 3.51 0.10 4.28
C ALA A 113 4.24 -1.15 4.74
N ASN A 114 3.59 -1.99 5.53
CA ASN A 114 4.15 -3.23 6.04
C ASN A 114 3.22 -4.39 5.72
N LEU A 115 3.76 -5.41 5.04
CA LEU A 115 3.09 -6.68 4.84
C LEU A 115 3.54 -7.66 5.93
N THR A 116 2.80 -7.68 7.04
CA THR A 116 3.11 -8.51 8.22
C THR A 116 3.22 -10.00 7.91
N ILE A 117 2.48 -10.50 6.91
CA ILE A 117 2.46 -11.92 6.50
C ILE A 117 3.85 -12.41 6.04
N ILE A 118 4.60 -11.55 5.36
CA ILE A 118 5.95 -11.86 4.82
C ILE A 118 7.04 -11.01 5.46
N ASN A 119 6.68 -10.20 6.46
CA ASN A 119 7.57 -9.25 7.14
C ASN A 119 8.38 -8.39 6.15
N MET A 120 7.69 -7.79 5.18
CA MET A 120 8.30 -6.98 4.13
C MET A 120 7.79 -5.56 4.19
N GLU A 121 8.72 -4.60 4.19
CA GLU A 121 8.43 -3.17 4.21
C GLU A 121 8.44 -2.60 2.79
N TYR A 122 7.53 -1.65 2.56
CA TYR A 122 7.44 -0.87 1.33
C TYR A 122 7.47 0.60 1.68
N ASN A 123 8.19 1.37 0.87
CA ASN A 123 8.25 2.82 0.98
C ASN A 123 7.53 3.45 -0.21
N ILE A 124 6.64 4.39 0.06
CA ILE A 124 6.04 5.24 -0.96
C ILE A 124 6.78 6.57 -0.92
N THR A 125 7.43 6.88 -2.03
CA THR A 125 8.18 8.12 -2.21
C THR A 125 7.41 9.06 -3.13
N CYS A 126 7.64 10.35 -2.98
CA CYS A 126 6.97 11.39 -3.73
C CYS A 126 7.97 12.40 -4.28
N LYS A 127 7.77 12.80 -5.53
CA LYS A 127 8.33 13.99 -6.14
C LYS A 127 7.22 15.01 -6.30
N ASP A 128 7.45 16.21 -5.78
CA ASP A 128 6.44 17.27 -5.75
C ASP A 128 6.10 17.81 -7.15
N GLY A 129 4.91 18.37 -7.26
CA GLY A 129 4.47 19.00 -8.49
C GLY A 129 5.17 20.33 -8.76
N THR A 130 5.16 20.76 -10.01
CA THR A 130 5.64 22.05 -10.52
C THR A 130 4.51 22.72 -11.27
N PRO A 131 4.60 24.01 -11.67
CA PRO A 131 3.52 24.65 -12.44
C PRO A 131 3.10 23.92 -13.72
N SER A 132 3.96 23.06 -14.25
CA SER A 132 3.74 22.32 -15.50
C SER A 132 3.66 20.80 -15.36
N SER A 133 3.80 20.27 -14.15
CA SER A 133 3.83 18.82 -13.91
C SER A 133 3.17 18.46 -12.58
N ALA A 134 2.25 17.52 -12.62
CA ALA A 134 1.64 16.95 -11.42
C ALA A 134 2.67 16.24 -10.53
N PRO A 135 2.40 16.12 -9.21
CA PRO A 135 3.23 15.33 -8.31
C PRO A 135 3.22 13.86 -8.74
N TYR A 136 4.30 13.14 -8.41
CA TYR A 136 4.42 11.74 -8.78
C TYR A 136 4.89 10.88 -7.61
N PHE A 137 4.29 9.70 -7.48
CA PHE A 137 4.55 8.75 -6.41
C PHE A 137 5.18 7.47 -6.96
N GLN A 138 6.15 6.93 -6.24
CA GLN A 138 6.78 5.64 -6.51
C GLN A 138 6.53 4.68 -5.37
N LEU A 139 6.38 3.39 -5.67
CA LEU A 139 6.38 2.31 -4.70
C LEU A 139 7.71 1.57 -4.79
N ILE A 140 8.44 1.54 -3.69
CA ILE A 140 9.75 0.91 -3.58
C ILE A 140 9.69 -0.15 -2.48
N ARG A 141 10.13 -1.36 -2.78
CA ARG A 141 10.29 -2.43 -1.79
C ARG A 141 11.59 -2.22 -1.00
N GLU A 142 11.68 -2.79 0.20
CA GLU A 142 12.83 -2.67 1.11
C GLU A 142 14.17 -3.03 0.45
N ASP A 143 14.18 -3.99 -0.48
CA ASP A 143 15.37 -4.41 -1.24
C ASP A 143 15.77 -3.43 -2.36
N GLY A 144 15.04 -2.32 -2.52
CA GLY A 144 15.29 -1.28 -3.52
C GLY A 144 14.57 -1.51 -4.86
N GLU A 145 13.81 -2.59 -5.03
CA GLU A 145 13.01 -2.81 -6.25
C GLU A 145 11.89 -1.78 -6.36
N VAL A 146 11.85 -1.07 -7.48
CA VAL A 146 10.79 -0.10 -7.80
C VAL A 146 9.65 -0.81 -8.50
N LEU A 147 8.50 -0.90 -7.84
CA LEU A 147 7.31 -1.59 -8.34
C LEU A 147 6.37 -0.69 -9.15
N VAL A 148 6.38 0.61 -8.85
CA VAL A 148 5.64 1.64 -9.58
C VAL A 148 6.58 2.81 -9.79
N SER A 149 6.86 3.14 -11.04
CA SER A 149 7.64 4.32 -11.44
C SER A 149 6.96 5.05 -12.58
N ARG A 150 7.38 6.27 -12.85
CA ARG A 150 7.05 7.00 -14.08
C ARG A 150 8.05 6.52 -15.13
N ASP A 151 7.53 5.90 -16.18
CA ASP A 151 8.30 5.56 -17.38
C ASP A 151 8.66 6.83 -18.16
#